data_68b7a5337b85007ba28081f69c2f74d4
#
_entry.id   68b7a5337b85007ba28081f69c2f74d4
#
_cell.length_a   1.000
_cell.length_b   1.000
_cell.length_c   1.000
_cell.angle_alpha   90.00
_cell.angle_beta   90.00
_cell.angle_gamma   90.00
#
_symmetry.space_group_name_H-M   'P 1'
#
loop_
_entity.id
_entity.type
_entity.pdbx_description
1 polymer ?
#
loop_
_entity_poly.entity_id
_entity_poly.type
_entity_poly.pdbx_seq_one_letter_code
_entity_poly.pdbx_strand_id
1 'polypeptide(L)'
;EDFAQALGVPSNRKYAAEGGPVFRDCFTLLRDAAARPAVEVLKLVDAAIFNVIIGNADAHAKNFNLLRQEGGGSPIVLAPLYDLVSTVMWAELSPRFAMTFGGAATLEQLEAKHFDRFATDAGVAAPFVRRRASQLAEAVVDAIGRGLKVPRLDDQEPIAAQADTIRDRAQRLALKASTRDR
;
A
#
# COMPACT_ATOMS: atom_id res chain seq x y z
N GLU A 1 4.32 12.71 12.71
CA GLU A 1 4.99 13.37 11.57
C GLU A 1 4.82 12.51 10.33
N ASP A 2 4.33 13.09 9.21
CA ASP A 2 4.19 12.32 7.97
C ASP A 2 5.56 12.09 7.28
N PHE A 3 5.61 11.08 6.41
CA PHE A 3 6.87 10.69 5.76
C PHE A 3 7.43 11.77 4.83
N ALA A 4 6.58 12.59 4.19
CA ALA A 4 7.06 13.70 3.37
C ALA A 4 7.74 14.77 4.24
N GLN A 5 7.18 15.08 5.40
CA GLN A 5 7.79 15.97 6.39
C GLN A 5 9.12 15.41 6.91
N ALA A 6 9.12 14.13 7.33
CA ALA A 6 10.31 13.47 7.86
C ALA A 6 11.45 13.37 6.83
N LEU A 7 11.11 13.31 5.53
CA LEU A 7 12.06 13.33 4.41
C LEU A 7 12.42 14.76 3.93
N GLY A 8 11.86 15.80 4.56
CA GLY A 8 12.12 17.19 4.19
C GLY A 8 11.53 17.60 2.83
N VAL A 9 10.52 16.88 2.33
CA VAL A 9 9.89 17.15 1.03
C VAL A 9 8.77 18.18 1.18
N PRO A 10 8.78 19.26 0.38
CA PRO A 10 7.72 20.27 0.40
C PRO A 10 6.34 19.69 0.08
N SER A 11 5.30 20.23 0.71
CA SER A 11 3.91 19.72 0.63
C SER A 11 3.32 19.72 -0.79
N ASN A 12 3.85 20.53 -1.70
CA ASN A 12 3.43 20.61 -3.10
C ASN A 12 4.08 19.52 -3.99
N ARG A 13 4.98 18.69 -3.47
CA ARG A 13 5.62 17.57 -4.17
C ARG A 13 5.23 16.24 -3.53
N LYS A 14 3.94 15.94 -3.49
CA LYS A 14 3.43 14.73 -2.83
C LYS A 14 3.48 13.48 -3.71
N TYR A 15 3.49 13.65 -5.04
CA TYR A 15 3.50 12.55 -6.00
C TYR A 15 4.90 12.22 -6.50
N ALA A 16 5.23 10.95 -6.62
CA ALA A 16 6.53 10.50 -7.14
C ALA A 16 6.82 11.05 -8.55
N ALA A 17 5.78 11.19 -9.40
CA ALA A 17 5.90 11.77 -10.74
C ALA A 17 6.31 13.26 -10.74
N GLU A 18 6.12 13.95 -9.63
CA GLU A 18 6.46 15.36 -9.42
C GLU A 18 7.75 15.54 -8.59
N GLY A 19 8.52 14.46 -8.44
CA GLY A 19 9.74 14.46 -7.61
C GLY A 19 9.46 14.30 -6.11
N GLY A 20 8.28 13.79 -5.75
CA GLY A 20 7.95 13.38 -4.39
C GLY A 20 8.59 12.04 -4.00
N PRO A 21 8.44 11.64 -2.73
CA PRO A 21 9.04 10.41 -2.23
C PRO A 21 8.53 9.16 -2.97
N VAL A 22 9.38 8.16 -3.06
CA VAL A 22 9.06 6.81 -3.52
C VAL A 22 9.14 5.81 -2.37
N PHE A 23 8.65 4.59 -2.54
CA PHE A 23 8.69 3.58 -1.47
C PHE A 23 10.10 3.29 -0.97
N ARG A 24 11.13 3.36 -1.81
CA ARG A 24 12.54 3.22 -1.39
C ARG A 24 12.91 4.22 -0.30
N ASP A 25 12.53 5.49 -0.46
CA ASP A 25 12.82 6.55 0.51
C ASP A 25 12.09 6.28 1.83
N CYS A 26 10.82 5.85 1.74
CA CYS A 26 10.00 5.49 2.89
C CYS A 26 10.59 4.28 3.67
N PHE A 27 11.08 3.27 2.97
CA PHE A 27 11.76 2.13 3.60
C PHE A 27 13.08 2.52 4.25
N THR A 28 13.84 3.42 3.63
CA THR A 28 15.08 3.96 4.21
C THR A 28 14.76 4.74 5.48
N LEU A 29 13.78 5.63 5.44
CA LEU A 29 13.32 6.39 6.61
C LEU A 29 12.96 5.46 7.79
N LEU A 30 12.20 4.38 7.54
CA LEU A 30 11.85 3.43 8.60
C LEU A 30 13.05 2.66 9.15
N ARG A 31 14.04 2.35 8.31
CA ARG A 31 15.27 1.69 8.79
C ARG A 31 16.09 2.59 9.70
N ASP A 32 16.11 3.89 9.40
CA ASP A 32 16.93 4.85 10.12
C ASP A 32 16.24 5.35 11.40
N ALA A 33 14.91 5.52 11.37
CA ALA A 33 14.17 6.16 12.44
C ALA A 33 13.45 5.19 13.40
N ALA A 34 13.02 4.02 12.94
CA ALA A 34 12.15 3.16 13.73
C ALA A 34 12.89 2.37 14.82
N ALA A 35 12.26 2.19 15.96
CA ALA A 35 12.80 1.40 17.06
C ALA A 35 13.01 -0.09 16.73
N ARG A 36 12.16 -0.63 15.84
CA ARG A 36 12.24 -2.01 15.33
C ARG A 36 12.13 -2.01 13.81
N PRO A 37 13.18 -1.61 13.08
CA PRO A 37 13.14 -1.35 11.65
C PRO A 37 12.53 -2.48 10.83
N ALA A 38 12.94 -3.71 11.07
CA ALA A 38 12.45 -4.88 10.33
C ALA A 38 10.92 -5.04 10.44
N VAL A 39 10.36 -4.82 11.62
CA VAL A 39 8.92 -4.91 11.85
C VAL A 39 8.17 -3.81 11.10
N GLU A 40 8.67 -2.59 11.18
CA GLU A 40 8.00 -1.43 10.57
C GLU A 40 8.11 -1.45 9.03
N VAL A 41 9.23 -1.94 8.48
CA VAL A 41 9.38 -2.20 7.05
C VAL A 41 8.34 -3.22 6.56
N LEU A 42 8.14 -4.33 7.28
CA LEU A 42 7.13 -5.34 6.90
C LEU A 42 5.71 -4.79 6.97
N LYS A 43 5.40 -3.93 7.95
CA LYS A 43 4.10 -3.22 8.00
C LYS A 43 3.90 -2.32 6.78
N LEU A 44 4.94 -1.59 6.34
CA LEU A 44 4.85 -0.75 5.14
C LEU A 44 4.72 -1.59 3.86
N VAL A 45 5.37 -2.76 3.78
CA VAL A 45 5.15 -3.71 2.68
C VAL A 45 3.69 -4.14 2.61
N ASP A 46 3.10 -4.52 3.74
CA ASP A 46 1.69 -4.89 3.82
C ASP A 46 0.76 -3.73 3.42
N ALA A 47 1.07 -2.52 3.91
CA ALA A 47 0.31 -1.31 3.58
C ALA A 47 0.34 -0.99 2.09
N ALA A 48 1.51 -1.08 1.44
CA ALA A 48 1.64 -0.85 0.01
C ALA A 48 0.84 -1.87 -0.81
N ILE A 49 0.94 -3.16 -0.47
CA ILE A 49 0.18 -4.23 -1.12
C ILE A 49 -1.33 -4.01 -0.92
N PHE A 50 -1.75 -3.67 0.29
CA PHE A 50 -3.17 -3.43 0.60
C PHE A 50 -3.73 -2.25 -0.19
N ASN A 51 -2.99 -1.13 -0.31
CA ASN A 51 -3.40 0.00 -1.14
C ASN A 51 -3.56 -0.38 -2.62
N VAL A 52 -2.69 -1.24 -3.17
CA VAL A 52 -2.86 -1.78 -4.53
C VAL A 52 -4.14 -2.61 -4.63
N ILE A 53 -4.44 -3.47 -3.64
CA ILE A 53 -5.64 -4.31 -3.63
C ILE A 53 -6.90 -3.46 -3.63
N ILE A 54 -7.03 -2.52 -2.70
CA ILE A 54 -8.25 -1.70 -2.58
C ILE A 54 -8.37 -0.65 -3.69
N GLY A 55 -7.30 -0.43 -4.47
CA GLY A 55 -7.29 0.57 -5.53
C GLY A 55 -7.16 2.00 -5.01
N ASN A 56 -6.41 2.20 -3.93
CA ASN A 56 -6.03 3.53 -3.47
C ASN A 56 -4.87 4.06 -4.31
N ALA A 57 -5.18 4.79 -5.38
CA ALA A 57 -4.17 5.40 -6.24
C ALA A 57 -3.52 6.65 -5.61
N ASP A 58 -4.16 7.27 -4.62
CA ASP A 58 -3.65 8.47 -3.94
C ASP A 58 -2.81 8.14 -2.67
N ALA A 59 -2.36 6.90 -2.51
CA ALA A 59 -1.51 6.50 -1.40
C ALA A 59 -0.09 7.09 -1.55
N HIS A 60 0.09 8.33 -1.11
CA HIS A 60 1.36 9.06 -1.17
C HIS A 60 2.06 9.11 0.22
N ALA A 61 3.28 9.63 0.27
CA ALA A 61 4.10 9.64 1.49
C ALA A 61 3.45 10.36 2.69
N LYS A 62 2.52 11.30 2.46
CA LYS A 62 1.79 11.99 3.54
C LYS A 62 0.71 11.13 4.20
N ASN A 63 0.32 9.99 3.60
CA ASN A 63 -0.62 9.03 4.19
C ASN A 63 0.06 8.02 5.14
N PHE A 64 1.38 8.11 5.27
CA PHE A 64 2.15 7.29 6.20
C PHE A 64 2.80 8.18 7.24
N ASN A 65 2.69 7.81 8.52
CA ASN A 65 3.21 8.62 9.61
C ASN A 65 4.14 7.85 10.53
N LEU A 66 5.14 8.55 11.03
CA LEU A 66 5.92 8.13 12.18
C LEU A 66 5.16 8.54 13.45
N LEU A 67 4.92 7.57 14.33
CA LEU A 67 4.31 7.78 15.63
C LEU A 67 5.36 7.53 16.72
N ARG A 68 5.55 8.52 17.59
CA ARG A 68 6.33 8.35 18.80
C ARG A 68 5.42 7.81 19.90
N GLN A 69 5.71 6.60 20.35
CA GLN A 69 4.95 5.98 21.44
C GLN A 69 5.41 6.56 22.81
N GLU A 70 4.46 6.74 23.70
CA GLU A 70 4.77 7.10 25.10
C GLU A 70 5.43 5.91 25.82
N GLY A 71 6.45 6.19 26.62
CA GLY A 71 7.19 5.17 27.37
C GLY A 71 8.69 5.39 27.39
N GLY A 72 9.42 4.52 28.06
CA GLY A 72 10.87 4.62 28.19
C GLY A 72 11.58 4.56 26.83
N GLY A 73 12.27 5.65 26.45
CA GLY A 73 12.96 5.78 25.17
C GLY A 73 12.09 6.27 24.01
N SER A 74 10.81 6.49 24.19
CA SER A 74 9.88 7.03 23.18
C SER A 74 10.07 6.40 21.78
N PRO A 75 9.85 5.09 21.62
CA PRO A 75 10.13 4.38 20.37
C PRO A 75 9.31 4.93 19.22
N ILE A 76 9.94 5.10 18.06
CA ILE A 76 9.28 5.49 16.82
C ILE A 76 8.80 4.23 16.10
N VAL A 77 7.54 4.24 15.66
CA VAL A 77 6.89 3.17 14.90
C VAL A 77 6.11 3.76 13.73
N LEU A 78 5.75 2.93 12.75
CA LEU A 78 4.76 3.28 11.73
C LEU A 78 3.39 3.42 12.41
N ALA A 79 2.74 4.56 12.24
CA ALA A 79 1.39 4.80 12.75
C ALA A 79 0.37 3.82 12.11
N PRO A 80 -0.78 3.59 12.77
CA PRO A 80 -1.90 2.93 12.12
C PRO A 80 -2.25 3.60 10.79
N LEU A 81 -2.63 2.79 9.79
CA LEU A 81 -2.99 3.30 8.48
C LEU A 81 -4.31 4.09 8.55
N TYR A 82 -4.38 5.13 7.77
CA TYR A 82 -5.57 5.95 7.54
C TYR A 82 -5.66 6.32 6.06
N ASP A 83 -6.72 7.01 5.64
CA ASP A 83 -6.95 7.41 4.25
C ASP A 83 -6.94 6.21 3.27
N LEU A 84 -7.57 5.12 3.71
CA LEU A 84 -7.69 3.88 2.94
C LEU A 84 -8.95 3.95 2.07
N VAL A 85 -8.82 4.65 0.94
CA VAL A 85 -9.94 4.94 0.02
C VAL A 85 -9.72 4.24 -1.32
N SER A 86 -10.75 3.56 -1.83
CA SER A 86 -10.71 2.95 -3.17
C SER A 86 -10.95 4.02 -4.25
N THR A 87 -9.93 4.81 -4.57
CA THR A 87 -10.04 5.95 -5.51
C THR A 87 -10.39 5.52 -6.93
N VAL A 88 -10.15 4.27 -7.30
CA VAL A 88 -10.50 3.70 -8.61
C VAL A 88 -12.01 3.57 -8.85
N MET A 89 -12.83 3.81 -7.82
CA MET A 89 -14.28 3.87 -7.96
C MET A 89 -14.77 5.13 -8.70
N TRP A 90 -13.96 6.17 -8.76
CA TRP A 90 -14.25 7.43 -9.43
C TRP A 90 -13.51 7.48 -10.77
N ALA A 91 -14.27 7.35 -11.87
CA ALA A 91 -13.71 7.27 -13.22
C ALA A 91 -12.96 8.55 -13.66
N GLU A 92 -13.28 9.68 -13.04
CA GLU A 92 -12.60 10.96 -13.25
C GLU A 92 -11.23 11.07 -12.58
N LEU A 93 -10.93 10.19 -11.63
CA LEU A 93 -9.64 10.16 -10.96
C LEU A 93 -8.63 9.29 -11.72
N SER A 94 -7.36 9.70 -11.66
CA SER A 94 -6.29 8.92 -12.26
C SER A 94 -6.10 7.58 -11.52
N PRO A 95 -6.04 6.44 -12.23
CA PRO A 95 -5.72 5.15 -11.62
C PRO A 95 -4.22 4.97 -11.33
N ARG A 96 -3.39 5.98 -11.60
CA ARG A 96 -1.94 5.91 -11.42
C ARG A 96 -1.59 6.07 -9.95
N PHE A 97 -0.79 5.13 -9.44
CA PHE A 97 -0.30 5.16 -8.07
C PHE A 97 0.52 6.43 -7.80
N ALA A 98 0.22 7.11 -6.71
CA ALA A 98 0.99 8.25 -6.21
C ALA A 98 2.46 7.87 -5.96
N MET A 99 2.71 6.67 -5.44
CA MET A 99 4.02 6.02 -5.36
C MET A 99 3.98 4.71 -6.14
N THR A 100 4.87 4.55 -7.11
CA THR A 100 4.92 3.35 -7.97
C THR A 100 5.28 2.11 -7.17
N PHE A 101 4.63 0.97 -7.47
CA PHE A 101 4.96 -0.32 -6.87
C PHE A 101 6.04 -1.02 -7.70
N GLY A 102 7.28 -0.96 -7.24
CA GLY A 102 8.42 -1.53 -7.97
C GLY A 102 8.58 -0.96 -9.39
N GLY A 103 8.12 0.29 -9.62
CA GLY A 103 8.12 0.95 -10.91
C GLY A 103 6.84 0.79 -11.73
N ALA A 104 5.91 -0.09 -11.36
CA ALA A 104 4.58 -0.13 -11.97
C ALA A 104 3.74 1.05 -11.45
N ALA A 105 3.10 1.77 -12.35
CA ALA A 105 2.28 2.92 -12.02
C ALA A 105 0.78 2.59 -11.90
N THR A 106 0.35 1.41 -12.35
CA THR A 106 -1.03 0.92 -12.21
C THR A 106 -1.05 -0.59 -11.97
N LEU A 107 -2.19 -1.14 -11.52
CA LEU A 107 -2.35 -2.59 -11.38
C LEU A 107 -2.17 -3.32 -12.72
N GLU A 108 -2.60 -2.72 -13.81
CA GLU A 108 -2.50 -3.30 -15.15
C GLU A 108 -1.04 -3.51 -15.57
N GLN A 109 -0.18 -2.57 -15.23
CA GLN A 109 1.26 -2.62 -15.53
C GLN A 109 2.04 -3.55 -14.62
N LEU A 110 1.45 -4.03 -13.51
CA LEU A 110 2.13 -4.94 -12.59
C LEU A 110 2.48 -6.26 -13.29
N GLU A 111 3.76 -6.66 -13.17
CA GLU A 111 4.35 -7.91 -13.65
C GLU A 111 5.27 -8.47 -12.56
N ALA A 112 5.77 -9.69 -12.73
CA ALA A 112 6.66 -10.36 -11.80
C ALA A 112 7.88 -9.50 -11.40
N LYS A 113 8.53 -8.88 -12.38
CA LYS A 113 9.70 -8.00 -12.17
C LYS A 113 9.45 -6.83 -11.21
N HIS A 114 8.20 -6.35 -11.12
CA HIS A 114 7.85 -5.23 -10.24
C HIS A 114 7.80 -5.64 -8.77
N PHE A 115 7.38 -6.89 -8.48
CA PHE A 115 7.48 -7.44 -7.13
C PHE A 115 8.95 -7.59 -6.70
N ASP A 116 9.83 -8.00 -7.62
CA ASP A 116 11.25 -8.16 -7.33
C ASP A 116 11.93 -6.81 -7.06
N ARG A 117 11.61 -5.78 -7.85
CA ARG A 117 12.09 -4.42 -7.63
C ARG A 117 11.57 -3.84 -6.32
N PHE A 118 10.29 -4.02 -6.02
CA PHE A 118 9.70 -3.57 -4.77
C PHE A 118 10.34 -4.27 -3.56
N ALA A 119 10.61 -5.57 -3.66
CA ALA A 119 11.33 -6.32 -2.64
C ALA A 119 12.76 -5.78 -2.43
N THR A 120 13.44 -5.43 -3.53
CA THR A 120 14.77 -4.78 -3.47
C THR A 120 14.72 -3.44 -2.75
N ASP A 121 13.73 -2.59 -3.07
CA ASP A 121 13.53 -1.29 -2.40
C ASP A 121 13.26 -1.48 -0.90
N ALA A 122 12.44 -2.48 -0.55
CA ALA A 122 12.11 -2.83 0.83
C ALA A 122 13.25 -3.57 1.58
N GLY A 123 14.29 -4.05 0.88
CA GLY A 123 15.37 -4.84 1.47
C GLY A 123 14.90 -6.20 2.01
N VAL A 124 13.91 -6.81 1.35
CA VAL A 124 13.37 -8.13 1.70
C VAL A 124 13.44 -9.09 0.50
N ALA A 125 13.27 -10.39 0.74
CA ALA A 125 13.31 -11.38 -0.32
C ALA A 125 12.08 -11.28 -1.25
N ALA A 126 12.27 -11.31 -2.57
CA ALA A 126 11.19 -11.25 -3.55
C ALA A 126 10.12 -12.35 -3.37
N PRO A 127 10.47 -13.62 -3.07
CA PRO A 127 9.46 -14.63 -2.77
C PRO A 127 8.58 -14.30 -1.56
N PHE A 128 9.11 -13.54 -0.58
CA PHE A 128 8.33 -13.06 0.56
C PHE A 128 7.25 -12.08 0.10
N VAL A 129 7.61 -11.05 -0.68
CA VAL A 129 6.66 -10.03 -1.18
C VAL A 129 5.56 -10.69 -2.02
N ARG A 130 5.93 -11.60 -2.94
CA ARG A 130 4.96 -12.32 -3.79
C ARG A 130 3.98 -13.15 -2.96
N ARG A 131 4.49 -13.94 -2.01
CA ARG A 131 3.66 -14.74 -1.11
C ARG A 131 2.75 -13.85 -0.27
N ARG A 132 3.28 -12.73 0.24
CA ARG A 132 2.51 -11.80 1.05
C ARG A 132 1.39 -11.13 0.26
N ALA A 133 1.64 -10.77 -1.01
CA ALA A 133 0.62 -10.24 -1.90
C ALA A 133 -0.53 -11.24 -2.12
N SER A 134 -0.21 -12.51 -2.37
CA SER A 134 -1.24 -13.56 -2.49
C SER A 134 -2.02 -13.74 -1.18
N GLN A 135 -1.35 -13.82 -0.05
CA GLN A 135 -2.00 -13.99 1.27
C GLN A 135 -2.94 -12.83 1.61
N LEU A 136 -2.52 -11.58 1.38
CA LEU A 136 -3.37 -10.42 1.63
C LEU A 136 -4.56 -10.37 0.66
N ALA A 137 -4.35 -10.71 -0.60
CA ALA A 137 -5.41 -10.78 -1.59
C ALA A 137 -6.46 -11.84 -1.21
N GLU A 138 -6.05 -13.04 -0.82
CA GLU A 138 -6.94 -14.09 -0.33
C GLU A 138 -7.70 -13.64 0.93
N ALA A 139 -7.02 -13.03 1.90
CA ALA A 139 -7.64 -12.53 3.12
C ALA A 139 -8.70 -11.46 2.84
N VAL A 140 -8.46 -10.57 1.85
CA VAL A 140 -9.45 -9.56 1.43
C VAL A 140 -10.66 -10.22 0.76
N VAL A 141 -10.46 -11.17 -0.15
CA VAL A 141 -11.54 -11.91 -0.80
C VAL A 141 -12.39 -12.64 0.24
N ASP A 142 -11.77 -13.32 1.19
CA ASP A 142 -12.45 -14.02 2.28
C ASP A 142 -13.22 -13.06 3.19
N ALA A 143 -12.64 -11.91 3.51
CA ALA A 143 -13.30 -10.89 4.34
C ALA A 143 -14.56 -10.35 3.66
N ILE A 144 -14.50 -10.06 2.36
CA ILE A 144 -15.65 -9.64 1.55
C ILE A 144 -16.71 -10.77 1.52
N GLY A 145 -16.28 -12.03 1.32
CA GLY A 145 -17.16 -13.19 1.26
C GLY A 145 -17.92 -13.47 2.57
N ARG A 146 -17.33 -13.14 3.72
CA ARG A 146 -18.01 -13.24 5.03
C ARG A 146 -19.09 -12.18 5.26
N GLY A 147 -19.24 -11.24 4.34
CA GLY A 147 -20.19 -10.15 4.40
C GLY A 147 -19.70 -8.96 5.22
N LEU A 148 -19.89 -7.79 4.64
CA LEU A 148 -19.64 -6.52 5.31
C LEU A 148 -20.81 -6.23 6.25
N LYS A 149 -20.63 -6.38 7.55
CA LYS A 149 -21.59 -5.85 8.53
C LYS A 149 -21.40 -4.34 8.61
N VAL A 150 -22.02 -3.60 7.72
CA VAL A 150 -22.02 -2.14 7.75
C VAL A 150 -23.26 -1.68 8.54
N PRO A 151 -23.08 -1.08 9.72
CA PRO A 151 -24.21 -0.50 10.44
C PRO A 151 -24.72 0.73 9.68
N ARG A 152 -25.99 0.73 9.29
CA ARG A 152 -26.76 1.89 8.81
C ARG A 152 -26.19 2.58 7.54
N LEU A 153 -26.23 1.90 6.41
CA LEU A 153 -26.22 2.58 5.12
C LEU A 153 -27.51 2.19 4.38
N ASP A 154 -28.33 3.19 4.09
CA ASP A 154 -29.61 3.03 3.38
C ASP A 154 -29.39 2.65 1.90
N ASP A 155 -28.14 2.80 1.39
CA ASP A 155 -27.72 2.43 0.04
C ASP A 155 -26.65 1.33 0.07
N GLN A 156 -27.05 0.09 -0.19
CA GLN A 156 -26.12 -1.05 -0.26
C GLN A 156 -25.48 -1.26 -1.64
N GLU A 157 -26.10 -0.74 -2.73
CA GLU A 157 -25.61 -0.93 -4.10
C GLU A 157 -24.18 -0.38 -4.33
N PRO A 158 -23.83 0.86 -3.93
CA PRO A 158 -22.47 1.36 -4.12
C PRO A 158 -21.41 0.54 -3.36
N ILE A 159 -21.78 0.02 -2.20
CA ILE A 159 -20.87 -0.81 -1.36
C ILE A 159 -20.63 -2.16 -2.03
N ALA A 160 -21.67 -2.78 -2.59
CA ALA A 160 -21.54 -4.04 -3.30
C ALA A 160 -20.64 -3.88 -4.54
N ALA A 161 -20.84 -2.84 -5.33
CA ALA A 161 -20.01 -2.53 -6.50
C ALA A 161 -18.54 -2.29 -6.12
N GLN A 162 -18.31 -1.59 -5.00
CA GLN A 162 -16.96 -1.38 -4.47
C GLN A 162 -16.34 -2.70 -4.01
N ALA A 163 -17.08 -3.55 -3.31
CA ALA A 163 -16.62 -4.86 -2.86
C ALA A 163 -16.25 -5.76 -4.04
N ASP A 164 -17.04 -5.76 -5.10
CA ASP A 164 -16.77 -6.53 -6.32
C ASP A 164 -15.51 -6.02 -7.04
N THR A 165 -15.34 -4.70 -7.14
CA THR A 165 -14.14 -4.08 -7.70
C THR A 165 -12.89 -4.47 -6.90
N ILE A 166 -12.94 -4.41 -5.58
CA ILE A 166 -11.82 -4.77 -4.70
C ILE A 166 -11.52 -6.27 -4.83
N ARG A 167 -12.55 -7.13 -4.91
CA ARG A 167 -12.40 -8.58 -5.10
C ARG A 167 -11.69 -8.90 -6.43
N ASP A 168 -12.11 -8.29 -7.54
CA ASP A 168 -11.45 -8.46 -8.86
C ASP A 168 -9.98 -8.03 -8.79
N ARG A 169 -9.69 -6.88 -8.20
CA ARG A 169 -8.32 -6.37 -8.03
C ARG A 169 -7.46 -7.31 -7.19
N ALA A 170 -8.00 -7.84 -6.09
CA ALA A 170 -7.30 -8.80 -5.24
C ALA A 170 -6.93 -10.07 -6.02
N GLN A 171 -7.88 -10.65 -6.74
CA GLN A 171 -7.65 -11.85 -7.56
C GLN A 171 -6.60 -11.60 -8.67
N ARG A 172 -6.68 -10.47 -9.35
CA ARG A 172 -5.69 -10.08 -10.38
C ARG A 172 -4.30 -9.88 -9.78
N LEU A 173 -4.20 -9.27 -8.59
CA LEU A 173 -2.91 -9.10 -7.91
C LEU A 173 -2.31 -10.45 -7.52
N ALA A 174 -3.10 -11.37 -6.96
CA ALA A 174 -2.64 -12.72 -6.61
C ALA A 174 -2.12 -13.49 -7.84
N LEU A 175 -2.83 -13.41 -8.97
CA LEU A 175 -2.40 -14.01 -10.22
C LEU A 175 -1.06 -13.44 -10.69
N LYS A 176 -0.90 -12.12 -10.68
CA LYS A 176 0.35 -11.46 -11.08
C LYS A 176 1.51 -11.81 -10.15
N ALA A 177 1.27 -11.93 -8.84
CA ALA A 177 2.26 -12.32 -7.85
C ALA A 177 2.72 -13.78 -8.00
N SER A 178 1.85 -14.68 -8.48
CA SER A 178 2.16 -16.10 -8.69
C SER A 178 2.91 -16.36 -10.00
N THR A 179 2.83 -15.46 -10.98
CA THR A 179 3.53 -15.58 -12.26
C THR A 179 5.04 -15.44 -12.04
N ARG A 180 5.83 -16.39 -12.61
CA ARG A 180 7.29 -16.28 -12.68
C ARG A 180 7.66 -15.77 -14.07
N ASP A 181 8.64 -14.90 -14.15
CA ASP A 181 9.25 -14.57 -15.43
C ASP A 181 9.87 -15.85 -15.99
N ARG A 182 9.51 -16.20 -17.24
CA ARG A 182 10.07 -17.33 -17.96
C ARG A 182 11.44 -16.97 -18.51
#